data_693e667cd32f2f45a220e4e341e55dbe
#
_entry.id   693e667cd32f2f45a220e4e341e55dbe
#
_cell.length_a   1.000
_cell.length_b   1.000
_cell.length_c   1.000
_cell.angle_alpha   90.00
_cell.angle_beta   90.00
_cell.angle_gamma   90.00
#
_symmetry.space_group_name_H-M   'P 1'
#
loop_
_entity.id
_entity.type
_entity.pdbx_description
1 polymer ?
#
loop_
_entity_poly.entity_id
_entity_poly.type
_entity_poly.pdbx_seq_one_letter_code
_entity_poly.pdbx_strand_id
1 'polypeptide(L)'
;MNYIKTFTQEVSSVVFFLILLLAWQAQVLSQGTIIDHTCTDITIVPESAINQAKTNLHIGYGHTSHGSQLTTGMTGLITFANNGGLGLSHPQDIFAWNNGGTNGALDLEEGDGYGSGWLDHDCGYYPAWVNETREYLDDASHSDVNVIIWSWCGQASVRSEQEMIDTYLSPMSQLESDYPDIKFVYMTGHADGSGESGNLHLRNQQIRNYCITNNKVLYDFYDIECYNPDGSYFGDKNVNDDCSYTGGNWAIEWQNTHIEGEDWYSCSAAHTQPLNANLKAYAAWWLWARLAGWDPVTDIKNFQNPNPTEFKLYPNYPNPFNPITSIEYSIPSESFVQLKVYNTIGKEVATLVNEKQAAGDYRVDFNAAELPSGSYFYKLQNSKFTQTRKMILLK
;
A
#
# COMPACT_ATOMS: atom_id res chain seq x y z
N MET A 1 21.11 -43.49 -37.06
CA MET A 1 21.50 -43.25 -35.66
C MET A 1 21.76 -41.75 -35.35
N ASN A 2 22.00 -40.90 -36.33
CA ASN A 2 22.26 -39.45 -36.14
C ASN A 2 21.01 -38.56 -36.05
N TYR A 3 19.84 -39.01 -36.53
CA TYR A 3 18.58 -38.20 -36.46
C TYR A 3 17.94 -38.18 -35.06
N ILE A 4 18.14 -39.20 -34.25
CA ILE A 4 17.54 -39.27 -32.88
C ILE A 4 18.31 -38.40 -31.88
N LYS A 5 19.64 -38.21 -32.09
CA LYS A 5 20.45 -37.35 -31.19
C LYS A 5 20.15 -35.85 -31.37
N THR A 6 19.83 -35.40 -32.57
CA THR A 6 19.49 -33.99 -32.83
C THR A 6 18.12 -33.61 -32.27
N PHE A 7 17.13 -34.50 -32.36
CA PHE A 7 15.80 -34.23 -31.83
C PHE A 7 15.74 -34.15 -30.30
N THR A 8 16.50 -35.00 -29.62
CA THR A 8 16.59 -34.95 -28.12
C THR A 8 17.35 -33.73 -27.62
N GLN A 9 18.31 -33.17 -28.37
CA GLN A 9 19.03 -31.99 -28.00
C GLN A 9 18.19 -30.72 -28.21
N GLU A 10 17.37 -30.63 -29.27
CA GLU A 10 16.46 -29.49 -29.48
C GLU A 10 15.31 -29.48 -28.49
N VAL A 11 14.71 -30.61 -28.14
CA VAL A 11 13.65 -30.72 -27.14
C VAL A 11 14.17 -30.34 -25.75
N SER A 12 15.41 -30.76 -25.39
CA SER A 12 16.04 -30.41 -24.13
C SER A 12 16.33 -28.89 -24.05
N SER A 13 16.75 -28.27 -25.14
CA SER A 13 17.01 -26.82 -25.19
C SER A 13 15.72 -25.99 -25.09
N VAL A 14 14.63 -26.44 -25.75
CA VAL A 14 13.33 -25.76 -25.68
C VAL A 14 12.71 -25.88 -24.28
N VAL A 15 12.81 -27.05 -23.63
CA VAL A 15 12.33 -27.26 -22.27
C VAL A 15 13.15 -26.43 -21.26
N PHE A 16 14.48 -26.36 -21.44
CA PHE A 16 15.35 -25.55 -20.60
C PHE A 16 15.07 -24.04 -20.77
N PHE A 17 14.77 -23.60 -21.99
CA PHE A 17 14.39 -22.20 -22.28
C PHE A 17 13.00 -21.84 -21.70
N LEU A 18 12.04 -22.78 -21.75
CA LEU A 18 10.71 -22.63 -21.14
C LEU A 18 10.77 -22.60 -19.62
N ILE A 19 11.63 -23.41 -19.00
CA ILE A 19 11.85 -23.41 -17.55
C ILE A 19 12.56 -22.12 -17.11
N LEU A 20 13.51 -21.60 -17.90
CA LEU A 20 14.16 -20.31 -17.65
C LEU A 20 13.19 -19.13 -17.83
N LEU A 21 12.29 -19.17 -18.82
CA LEU A 21 11.24 -18.15 -19.00
C LEU A 21 10.20 -18.18 -17.86
N LEU A 22 9.81 -19.36 -17.38
CA LEU A 22 8.91 -19.52 -16.23
C LEU A 22 9.60 -19.09 -14.92
N ALA A 23 10.90 -19.39 -14.74
CA ALA A 23 11.67 -18.91 -13.61
C ALA A 23 11.91 -17.38 -13.67
N TRP A 24 12.03 -16.80 -14.85
CA TRP A 24 12.16 -15.35 -15.02
C TRP A 24 10.83 -14.62 -14.78
N GLN A 25 9.69 -15.20 -15.15
CA GLN A 25 8.38 -14.68 -14.79
C GLN A 25 8.11 -14.78 -13.27
N ALA A 26 8.62 -15.81 -12.59
CA ALA A 26 8.56 -15.92 -11.14
C ALA A 26 9.47 -14.91 -10.41
N GLN A 27 10.56 -14.44 -11.02
CA GLN A 27 11.43 -13.41 -10.43
C GLN A 27 10.92 -11.97 -10.60
N VAL A 28 9.96 -11.71 -11.47
CA VAL A 28 9.38 -10.36 -11.64
C VAL A 28 8.29 -10.04 -10.60
N LEU A 29 7.88 -11.04 -9.80
CA LEU A 29 6.81 -10.90 -8.79
C LEU A 29 7.30 -10.75 -7.34
N SER A 30 8.55 -10.31 -7.10
CA SER A 30 9.07 -10.29 -5.74
C SER A 30 9.49 -8.90 -5.25
N GLN A 31 8.60 -7.95 -5.31
CA GLN A 31 8.71 -6.75 -4.50
C GLN A 31 7.54 -6.72 -3.51
N GLY A 32 7.85 -6.53 -2.20
CA GLY A 32 6.82 -6.46 -1.16
C GLY A 32 5.72 -5.48 -1.54
N THR A 33 4.47 -5.85 -1.32
CA THR A 33 3.34 -4.96 -1.57
C THR A 33 3.22 -3.98 -0.42
N ILE A 34 3.50 -2.70 -0.67
CA ILE A 34 3.36 -1.64 0.33
C ILE A 34 2.13 -0.82 -0.02
N ILE A 35 1.20 -0.72 0.92
CA ILE A 35 -0.01 0.10 0.83
C ILE A 35 0.16 1.28 1.79
N ASP A 36 0.38 2.47 1.24
CA ASP A 36 0.63 3.72 1.94
C ASP A 36 -0.32 4.83 1.46
N HIS A 37 -0.07 6.10 1.80
CA HIS A 37 -0.89 7.24 1.37
C HIS A 37 -1.06 7.36 -0.15
N THR A 38 -0.15 6.80 -0.95
CA THR A 38 -0.26 6.83 -2.42
C THR A 38 -1.31 5.84 -2.95
N CYS A 39 -1.80 4.94 -2.08
CA CYS A 39 -2.82 3.95 -2.35
C CYS A 39 -4.21 4.38 -1.86
N THR A 40 -4.46 5.67 -1.67
CA THR A 40 -5.74 6.21 -1.15
C THR A 40 -6.67 6.77 -2.23
N ASP A 41 -6.33 6.67 -3.50
CA ASP A 41 -7.23 7.01 -4.61
C ASP A 41 -8.05 5.79 -5.02
N ILE A 42 -9.26 5.66 -4.46
CA ILE A 42 -10.17 4.54 -4.76
C ILE A 42 -10.72 4.59 -6.19
N THR A 43 -10.70 5.75 -6.85
CA THR A 43 -11.29 5.94 -8.18
C THR A 43 -10.55 5.20 -9.27
N ILE A 44 -9.29 4.81 -9.04
CA ILE A 44 -8.47 4.10 -10.01
C ILE A 44 -8.50 2.57 -9.82
N VAL A 45 -9.12 2.07 -8.74
CA VAL A 45 -9.28 0.63 -8.53
C VAL A 45 -10.42 0.13 -9.43
N PRO A 46 -10.15 -0.70 -10.45
CA PRO A 46 -11.18 -1.06 -11.41
C PRO A 46 -12.20 -2.04 -10.79
N GLU A 47 -13.45 -1.97 -11.26
CA GLU A 47 -14.53 -2.86 -10.84
C GLU A 47 -14.12 -4.34 -10.90
N SER A 48 -13.40 -4.73 -11.94
CA SER A 48 -12.92 -6.10 -12.11
C SER A 48 -11.99 -6.55 -10.96
N ALA A 49 -11.14 -5.67 -10.45
CA ALA A 49 -10.24 -5.97 -9.34
C ALA A 49 -10.98 -6.07 -8.01
N ILE A 50 -11.98 -5.21 -7.80
CA ILE A 50 -12.86 -5.27 -6.63
C ILE A 50 -13.63 -6.59 -6.63
N ASN A 51 -14.24 -6.97 -7.76
CA ASN A 51 -14.98 -8.23 -7.90
C ASN A 51 -14.05 -9.45 -7.74
N GLN A 52 -12.80 -9.36 -8.21
CA GLN A 52 -11.82 -10.43 -8.02
C GLN A 52 -11.43 -10.58 -6.56
N ALA A 53 -11.28 -9.48 -5.81
CA ALA A 53 -11.06 -9.52 -4.36
C ALA A 53 -12.23 -10.19 -3.64
N LYS A 54 -13.46 -9.79 -3.94
CA LYS A 54 -14.69 -10.38 -3.37
C LYS A 54 -14.87 -11.88 -3.68
N THR A 55 -14.31 -12.34 -4.80
CA THR A 55 -14.40 -13.74 -5.21
C THR A 55 -13.31 -14.63 -4.59
N ASN A 56 -12.12 -14.07 -4.38
CA ASN A 56 -10.92 -14.85 -4.09
C ASN A 56 -10.40 -14.70 -2.68
N LEU A 57 -10.83 -13.66 -1.93
CA LEU A 57 -10.27 -13.40 -0.61
C LEU A 57 -11.28 -13.73 0.49
N HIS A 58 -10.75 -14.42 1.51
CA HIS A 58 -11.41 -14.75 2.77
C HIS A 58 -10.48 -14.25 3.88
N ILE A 59 -10.88 -13.18 4.59
CA ILE A 59 -10.00 -12.35 5.39
C ILE A 59 -10.35 -12.46 6.86
N GLY A 60 -9.37 -12.80 7.70
CA GLY A 60 -9.45 -12.63 9.14
C GLY A 60 -8.72 -11.35 9.57
N TYR A 61 -9.40 -10.46 10.29
CA TYR A 61 -8.85 -9.17 10.74
C TYR A 61 -8.91 -9.03 12.25
N GLY A 62 -7.75 -9.15 12.91
CA GLY A 62 -7.61 -8.94 14.35
C GLY A 62 -7.30 -7.47 14.67
N HIS A 63 -8.11 -6.86 15.54
CA HIS A 63 -7.94 -5.48 15.93
C HIS A 63 -8.64 -5.12 17.24
N THR A 64 -8.25 -3.98 17.79
CA THR A 64 -9.00 -3.24 18.81
C THR A 64 -9.41 -1.86 18.25
N SER A 65 -9.67 -0.87 19.10
CA SER A 65 -10.32 0.40 18.72
C SER A 65 -9.70 1.13 17.52
N HIS A 66 -8.35 1.24 17.42
CA HIS A 66 -7.71 1.94 16.31
C HIS A 66 -7.87 1.18 14.98
N GLY A 67 -7.79 -0.15 15.02
CA GLY A 67 -8.00 -0.97 13.83
C GLY A 67 -9.42 -0.87 13.26
N SER A 68 -10.44 -0.66 14.09
CA SER A 68 -11.82 -0.49 13.64
C SER A 68 -12.04 0.70 12.71
N GLN A 69 -11.09 1.65 12.64
CA GLN A 69 -11.16 2.79 11.72
C GLN A 69 -11.24 2.34 10.26
N LEU A 70 -10.54 1.25 9.91
CA LEU A 70 -10.53 0.66 8.58
C LEU A 70 -11.93 0.14 8.20
N THR A 71 -12.52 -0.70 9.02
CA THR A 71 -13.83 -1.34 8.77
C THR A 71 -14.99 -0.35 8.91
N THR A 72 -14.90 0.61 9.85
CA THR A 72 -15.84 1.73 9.95
C THR A 72 -15.83 2.57 8.66
N GLY A 73 -14.66 2.88 8.15
CA GLY A 73 -14.51 3.55 6.85
C GLY A 73 -15.10 2.71 5.72
N MET A 74 -14.75 1.42 5.62
CA MET A 74 -15.29 0.51 4.60
C MET A 74 -16.82 0.45 4.62
N THR A 75 -17.43 0.44 5.79
CA THR A 75 -18.89 0.44 5.93
C THR A 75 -19.51 1.73 5.37
N GLY A 76 -18.94 2.90 5.70
CA GLY A 76 -19.38 4.20 5.15
C GLY A 76 -19.22 4.31 3.65
N LEU A 77 -18.15 3.73 3.10
CA LEU A 77 -17.85 3.74 1.66
C LEU A 77 -18.96 3.13 0.82
N ILE A 78 -19.67 2.11 1.32
CA ILE A 78 -20.76 1.45 0.58
C ILE A 78 -21.82 2.49 0.16
N THR A 79 -22.37 3.21 1.14
CA THR A 79 -23.40 4.23 0.87
C THR A 79 -22.85 5.40 0.07
N PHE A 80 -21.64 5.83 0.36
CA PHE A 80 -20.97 6.93 -0.34
C PHE A 80 -20.79 6.63 -1.83
N ALA A 81 -20.26 5.46 -2.17
CA ALA A 81 -20.09 5.03 -3.55
C ALA A 81 -21.43 4.80 -4.27
N ASN A 82 -22.43 4.21 -3.59
CA ASN A 82 -23.78 4.01 -4.13
C ASN A 82 -24.45 5.33 -4.52
N ASN A 83 -24.08 6.42 -3.86
CA ASN A 83 -24.58 7.79 -4.16
C ASN A 83 -23.70 8.56 -5.14
N GLY A 84 -22.64 7.94 -5.67
CA GLY A 84 -21.75 8.56 -6.66
C GLY A 84 -20.68 9.47 -6.07
N GLY A 85 -20.35 9.33 -4.79
CA GLY A 85 -19.25 10.08 -4.17
C GLY A 85 -17.93 9.85 -4.91
N LEU A 86 -17.05 10.85 -4.96
CA LEU A 86 -15.84 10.91 -5.81
C LEU A 86 -16.11 10.70 -7.32
N GLY A 87 -17.36 10.88 -7.78
CA GLY A 87 -17.75 10.59 -9.15
C GLY A 87 -17.78 9.08 -9.50
N LEU A 88 -17.78 8.21 -8.50
CA LEU A 88 -17.83 6.76 -8.69
C LEU A 88 -19.14 6.36 -9.39
N SER A 89 -19.04 5.51 -10.40
CA SER A 89 -20.17 5.03 -11.21
C SER A 89 -20.23 3.49 -11.26
N HIS A 90 -19.83 2.86 -10.16
CA HIS A 90 -19.86 1.41 -10.01
C HIS A 90 -21.28 0.86 -9.77
N PRO A 91 -21.50 -0.46 -9.97
CA PRO A 91 -22.71 -1.12 -9.53
C PRO A 91 -22.99 -0.91 -8.04
N GLN A 92 -24.27 -0.92 -7.66
CA GLN A 92 -24.68 -0.84 -6.25
C GLN A 92 -23.97 -1.92 -5.42
N ASP A 93 -23.59 -1.56 -4.21
CA ASP A 93 -22.93 -2.44 -3.24
C ASP A 93 -21.61 -3.06 -3.71
N ILE A 94 -20.93 -2.41 -4.65
CA ILE A 94 -19.64 -2.88 -5.16
C ILE A 94 -18.62 -3.05 -4.01
N PHE A 95 -18.63 -2.14 -3.03
CA PHE A 95 -17.77 -2.14 -1.86
C PHE A 95 -18.37 -2.85 -0.63
N ALA A 96 -19.44 -3.66 -0.82
CA ALA A 96 -20.03 -4.43 0.27
C ALA A 96 -19.07 -5.50 0.81
N TRP A 97 -19.06 -5.65 2.12
CA TRP A 97 -18.30 -6.66 2.85
C TRP A 97 -19.14 -7.19 4.03
N ASN A 98 -18.93 -8.42 4.41
CA ASN A 98 -19.50 -9.03 5.63
C ASN A 98 -18.75 -10.31 5.99
N ASN A 99 -18.96 -10.80 7.21
CA ASN A 99 -18.51 -12.13 7.59
C ASN A 99 -19.22 -13.21 6.74
N GLY A 100 -18.43 -14.06 6.08
CA GLY A 100 -18.87 -15.14 5.21
C GLY A 100 -19.18 -14.73 3.77
N GLY A 101 -18.86 -13.50 3.33
CA GLY A 101 -18.94 -13.07 1.93
C GLY A 101 -20.30 -13.21 1.27
N THR A 102 -21.39 -13.17 2.04
CA THR A 102 -22.73 -13.46 1.54
C THR A 102 -23.26 -12.35 0.64
N ASN A 103 -24.16 -12.69 -0.29
CA ASN A 103 -24.77 -11.78 -1.26
C ASN A 103 -23.74 -11.07 -2.17
N GLY A 104 -22.59 -11.71 -2.45
CA GLY A 104 -21.54 -11.15 -3.29
C GLY A 104 -20.75 -10.03 -2.62
N ALA A 105 -20.74 -9.95 -1.29
CA ALA A 105 -19.86 -9.09 -0.52
C ALA A 105 -18.44 -9.66 -0.44
N LEU A 106 -17.46 -8.84 -0.05
CA LEU A 106 -16.15 -9.32 0.35
C LEU A 106 -16.29 -10.09 1.66
N ASP A 107 -15.67 -11.27 1.74
CA ASP A 107 -15.59 -12.03 2.98
C ASP A 107 -14.50 -11.46 3.88
N LEU A 108 -14.93 -10.80 4.94
CA LEU A 108 -14.06 -10.25 5.97
C LEU A 108 -14.70 -10.47 7.34
N GLU A 109 -14.06 -11.29 8.16
CA GLU A 109 -14.38 -11.47 9.56
C GLU A 109 -13.45 -10.61 10.41
N GLU A 110 -14.03 -9.71 11.22
CA GLU A 110 -13.28 -8.89 12.15
C GLU A 110 -13.48 -9.34 13.59
N GLY A 111 -12.42 -9.26 14.40
CA GLY A 111 -12.51 -9.40 15.85
C GLY A 111 -13.28 -8.24 16.46
N ASP A 112 -13.97 -8.47 17.58
CA ASP A 112 -14.74 -7.45 18.28
C ASP A 112 -13.91 -6.61 19.26
N GLY A 113 -12.68 -7.00 19.52
CA GLY A 113 -11.76 -6.31 20.42
C GLY A 113 -12.06 -6.46 21.91
N TYR A 114 -12.95 -7.38 22.28
CA TYR A 114 -13.40 -7.58 23.67
C TYR A 114 -13.03 -8.94 24.27
N GLY A 115 -12.30 -9.80 23.52
CA GLY A 115 -11.77 -11.07 23.99
C GLY A 115 -12.82 -12.18 24.17
N SER A 116 -13.91 -12.14 23.39
CA SER A 116 -15.02 -13.09 23.44
C SER A 116 -15.23 -13.91 22.18
N GLY A 117 -14.50 -13.60 21.09
CA GLY A 117 -14.59 -14.23 19.79
C GLY A 117 -13.23 -14.58 19.20
N TRP A 118 -13.18 -14.67 17.87
CA TRP A 118 -11.97 -14.89 17.11
C TRP A 118 -11.26 -13.56 16.87
N LEU A 119 -9.90 -13.56 16.95
CA LEU A 119 -9.03 -12.42 16.58
C LEU A 119 -9.32 -11.13 17.38
N ASP A 120 -9.64 -11.27 18.69
CA ASP A 120 -10.18 -10.20 19.53
C ASP A 120 -9.16 -9.25 20.17
N HIS A 121 -7.88 -9.48 19.94
CA HIS A 121 -6.81 -8.62 20.41
C HIS A 121 -6.21 -7.77 19.26
N ASP A 122 -5.17 -7.02 19.56
CA ASP A 122 -4.26 -6.40 18.59
C ASP A 122 -2.83 -6.92 18.79
N CYS A 123 -1.90 -6.57 17.90
CA CYS A 123 -0.50 -7.03 17.94
C CYS A 123 0.23 -6.68 19.24
N GLY A 124 -0.29 -5.74 20.03
CA GLY A 124 0.30 -5.38 21.32
C GLY A 124 0.16 -6.45 22.40
N TYR A 125 -0.75 -7.40 22.24
CA TYR A 125 -1.04 -8.46 23.22
C TYR A 125 -0.31 -9.77 22.87
N TYR A 126 1.03 -9.72 22.77
CA TYR A 126 1.82 -10.95 22.61
C TYR A 126 1.88 -11.73 23.94
N PRO A 127 1.68 -13.08 23.95
CA PRO A 127 1.49 -13.95 22.77
C PRO A 127 0.02 -14.19 22.36
N ALA A 128 -0.96 -13.49 22.94
CA ALA A 128 -2.38 -13.76 22.72
C ALA A 128 -2.75 -13.74 21.23
N TRP A 129 -2.42 -12.67 20.50
CA TRP A 129 -2.72 -12.53 19.08
C TRP A 129 -2.14 -13.67 18.21
N VAL A 130 -0.97 -14.21 18.57
CA VAL A 130 -0.36 -15.37 17.87
C VAL A 130 -1.17 -16.63 18.11
N ASN A 131 -1.58 -16.84 19.37
CA ASN A 131 -2.36 -18.02 19.74
C ASN A 131 -3.75 -17.99 19.09
N GLU A 132 -4.40 -16.83 19.12
CA GLU A 132 -5.69 -16.62 18.45
C GLU A 132 -5.61 -16.84 16.94
N THR A 133 -4.52 -16.39 16.29
CA THR A 133 -4.31 -16.68 14.87
C THR A 133 -4.25 -18.19 14.61
N ARG A 134 -3.54 -18.95 15.44
CA ARG A 134 -3.46 -20.40 15.30
C ARG A 134 -4.80 -21.09 15.56
N GLU A 135 -5.44 -20.74 16.64
CA GLU A 135 -6.76 -21.29 17.00
C GLU A 135 -7.80 -21.00 15.88
N TYR A 136 -7.77 -19.80 15.31
CA TYR A 136 -8.62 -19.39 14.20
C TYR A 136 -8.34 -20.19 12.91
N LEU A 137 -7.08 -20.29 12.50
CA LEU A 137 -6.70 -20.99 11.27
C LEU A 137 -6.78 -22.54 11.40
N ASP A 138 -6.65 -23.09 12.61
CA ASP A 138 -6.75 -24.53 12.85
C ASP A 138 -8.20 -25.01 12.99
N ASP A 139 -9.18 -24.10 13.13
CA ASP A 139 -10.59 -24.44 13.17
C ASP A 139 -11.13 -24.75 11.77
N ALA A 140 -11.83 -25.86 11.63
CA ALA A 140 -12.36 -26.33 10.34
C ALA A 140 -13.40 -25.37 9.71
N SER A 141 -14.03 -24.50 10.50
CA SER A 141 -14.97 -23.49 10.00
C SER A 141 -14.27 -22.36 9.22
N HIS A 142 -12.95 -22.20 9.38
CA HIS A 142 -12.15 -21.15 8.72
C HIS A 142 -11.19 -21.73 7.67
N SER A 143 -11.50 -22.92 7.15
CA SER A 143 -10.62 -23.65 6.19
C SER A 143 -10.49 -22.97 4.83
N ASP A 144 -11.30 -21.98 4.52
CA ASP A 144 -11.27 -21.14 3.32
C ASP A 144 -10.52 -19.81 3.52
N VAL A 145 -10.21 -19.43 4.76
CA VAL A 145 -9.44 -18.22 5.04
C VAL A 145 -8.08 -18.27 4.34
N ASN A 146 -7.71 -17.18 3.68
CA ASN A 146 -6.47 -17.09 2.90
C ASN A 146 -5.71 -15.77 3.12
N VAL A 147 -6.25 -14.86 3.95
CA VAL A 147 -5.60 -13.60 4.35
C VAL A 147 -5.78 -13.40 5.85
N ILE A 148 -4.70 -13.07 6.55
CA ILE A 148 -4.71 -12.60 7.94
C ILE A 148 -4.05 -11.23 8.01
N ILE A 149 -4.72 -10.30 8.67
CA ILE A 149 -4.21 -8.98 8.98
C ILE A 149 -4.43 -8.64 10.45
N TRP A 150 -3.43 -8.04 11.08
CA TRP A 150 -3.48 -7.60 12.46
C TRP A 150 -3.13 -6.13 12.59
N SER A 151 -3.94 -5.39 13.33
CA SER A 151 -3.67 -4.00 13.67
C SER A 151 -2.85 -3.84 14.96
N TRP A 152 -2.37 -2.62 15.17
CA TRP A 152 -1.84 -2.13 16.42
C TRP A 152 -2.85 -1.19 17.10
N CYS A 153 -2.84 -1.17 18.45
CA CYS A 153 -3.25 -0.01 19.20
C CYS A 153 -2.02 0.77 19.68
N GLY A 154 -2.02 1.44 20.83
CA GLY A 154 -0.92 2.30 21.27
C GLY A 154 0.42 1.61 21.62
N GLN A 155 0.48 0.28 21.68
CA GLN A 155 1.60 -0.45 22.28
C GLN A 155 2.91 -0.37 21.45
N ALA A 156 2.84 -0.12 20.14
CA ALA A 156 4.02 0.03 19.29
C ALA A 156 4.94 1.18 19.78
N SER A 157 4.34 2.25 20.36
CA SER A 157 5.05 3.45 20.84
C SER A 157 5.98 3.20 22.03
N VAL A 158 5.75 2.12 22.79
CA VAL A 158 6.54 1.78 23.98
C VAL A 158 7.47 0.57 23.79
N ARG A 159 7.45 -0.07 22.61
CA ARG A 159 8.34 -1.19 22.32
C ARG A 159 9.76 -0.72 22.05
N SER A 160 10.74 -1.45 22.58
CA SER A 160 12.12 -1.39 22.10
C SER A 160 12.26 -2.04 20.71
N GLU A 161 13.41 -1.83 20.07
CA GLU A 161 13.73 -2.52 18.80
C GLU A 161 13.69 -4.04 18.93
N GLN A 162 14.25 -4.58 20.01
CA GLN A 162 14.29 -6.03 20.26
C GLN A 162 12.90 -6.57 20.57
N GLU A 163 12.09 -5.87 21.36
CA GLU A 163 10.71 -6.28 21.63
C GLU A 163 9.85 -6.29 20.36
N MET A 164 10.05 -5.35 19.43
CA MET A 164 9.36 -5.39 18.14
C MET A 164 9.73 -6.64 17.34
N ILE A 165 10.99 -7.07 17.38
CA ILE A 165 11.44 -8.33 16.75
C ILE A 165 10.77 -9.52 17.43
N ASP A 166 10.86 -9.61 18.78
CA ASP A 166 10.48 -10.78 19.53
C ASP A 166 8.98 -10.98 19.66
N THR A 167 8.19 -9.87 19.63
CA THR A 167 6.75 -9.93 19.89
C THR A 167 5.88 -9.69 18.66
N TYR A 168 6.48 -9.28 17.53
CA TYR A 168 5.73 -9.01 16.30
C TYR A 168 6.40 -9.57 15.03
N LEU A 169 7.61 -9.12 14.67
CA LEU A 169 8.22 -9.47 13.38
C LEU A 169 8.55 -10.96 13.27
N SER A 170 9.20 -11.54 14.28
CA SER A 170 9.54 -12.97 14.29
C SER A 170 8.31 -13.86 14.44
N PRO A 171 7.34 -13.57 15.33
CA PRO A 171 6.10 -14.34 15.41
C PRO A 171 5.29 -14.32 14.12
N MET A 172 5.17 -13.15 13.45
CA MET A 172 4.48 -13.05 12.17
C MET A 172 5.16 -13.93 11.10
N SER A 173 6.50 -13.85 11.00
CA SER A 173 7.25 -14.71 10.07
C SER A 173 7.15 -16.20 10.40
N GLN A 174 7.01 -16.56 11.68
CA GLN A 174 6.79 -17.94 12.05
C GLN A 174 5.39 -18.41 11.61
N LEU A 175 4.35 -17.57 11.77
CA LEU A 175 3.00 -17.88 11.28
C LEU A 175 3.01 -18.07 9.75
N GLU A 176 3.71 -17.21 9.00
CA GLU A 176 3.86 -17.38 7.53
C GLU A 176 4.52 -18.71 7.16
N SER A 177 5.48 -19.18 7.99
CA SER A 177 6.13 -20.47 7.77
C SER A 177 5.24 -21.66 8.11
N ASP A 178 4.40 -21.51 9.15
CA ASP A 178 3.52 -22.57 9.64
C ASP A 178 2.26 -22.70 8.75
N TYR A 179 1.83 -21.59 8.12
CA TYR A 179 0.64 -21.52 7.27
C TYR A 179 1.00 -20.94 5.88
N PRO A 180 1.72 -21.67 5.02
CA PRO A 180 2.31 -21.15 3.78
C PRO A 180 1.28 -20.76 2.71
N ASP A 181 0.03 -21.20 2.83
CA ASP A 181 -1.05 -20.87 1.91
C ASP A 181 -1.81 -19.59 2.34
N ILE A 182 -1.52 -19.06 3.52
CA ILE A 182 -2.13 -17.83 4.07
C ILE A 182 -1.23 -16.63 3.76
N LYS A 183 -1.83 -15.55 3.28
CA LYS A 183 -1.16 -14.24 3.11
C LYS A 183 -1.27 -13.44 4.40
N PHE A 184 -0.15 -13.17 5.03
CA PHE A 184 -0.09 -12.32 6.23
C PHE A 184 0.22 -10.89 5.84
N VAL A 185 -0.57 -9.95 6.38
CA VAL A 185 -0.40 -8.50 6.16
C VAL A 185 0.14 -7.87 7.43
N TYR A 186 1.34 -7.29 7.32
CA TYR A 186 1.94 -6.48 8.37
C TYR A 186 1.27 -5.10 8.42
N MET A 187 1.26 -4.48 9.59
CA MET A 187 0.71 -3.14 9.77
C MET A 187 1.65 -2.30 10.64
N THR A 188 1.74 -0.99 10.37
CA THR A 188 2.39 -0.02 11.25
C THR A 188 1.43 0.44 12.34
N GLY A 189 1.97 0.94 13.48
CA GLY A 189 1.16 1.56 14.54
C GLY A 189 0.63 2.93 14.11
N HIS A 190 -0.45 3.40 14.75
CA HIS A 190 -1.08 4.70 14.48
C HIS A 190 -0.22 5.89 14.96
N ALA A 191 -0.45 7.09 14.42
CA ALA A 191 0.24 8.31 14.85
C ALA A 191 -0.10 8.68 16.31
N ASP A 192 0.91 9.07 17.09
CA ASP A 192 0.79 9.32 18.53
C ASP A 192 1.18 10.76 18.96
N GLY A 193 1.44 11.64 18.01
CA GLY A 193 1.85 13.02 18.28
C GLY A 193 3.33 13.18 18.62
N SER A 194 4.12 12.11 18.67
CA SER A 194 5.55 12.18 19.00
C SER A 194 6.45 12.62 17.83
N GLY A 195 5.89 12.61 16.61
CA GLY A 195 6.57 13.02 15.38
C GLY A 195 7.73 12.09 14.97
N GLU A 196 8.54 12.55 14.02
CA GLU A 196 9.61 11.75 13.40
C GLU A 196 10.75 11.36 14.37
N SER A 197 10.92 12.07 15.47
CA SER A 197 11.90 11.73 16.51
C SER A 197 11.35 10.79 17.59
N GLY A 198 10.06 10.47 17.55
CA GLY A 198 9.39 9.62 18.52
C GLY A 198 9.72 8.14 18.36
N ASN A 199 9.61 7.38 19.46
CA ASN A 199 9.87 5.95 19.42
C ASN A 199 8.92 5.20 18.46
N LEU A 200 7.65 5.63 18.38
CA LEU A 200 6.69 5.07 17.45
C LEU A 200 7.18 5.17 15.99
N HIS A 201 7.66 6.34 15.57
CA HIS A 201 8.20 6.52 14.22
C HIS A 201 9.36 5.55 13.95
N LEU A 202 10.28 5.38 14.91
CA LEU A 202 11.39 4.43 14.77
C LEU A 202 10.90 2.98 14.66
N ARG A 203 9.86 2.59 15.42
CA ARG A 203 9.28 1.24 15.34
C ARG A 203 8.54 1.03 14.01
N ASN A 204 7.80 2.02 13.54
CA ASN A 204 7.15 1.98 12.23
C ASN A 204 8.19 1.88 11.09
N GLN A 205 9.31 2.61 11.17
CA GLN A 205 10.41 2.45 10.22
C GLN A 205 11.04 1.05 10.27
N GLN A 206 11.15 0.46 11.46
CA GLN A 206 11.63 -0.92 11.61
C GLN A 206 10.70 -1.92 10.91
N ILE A 207 9.37 -1.78 11.07
CA ILE A 207 8.38 -2.62 10.38
C ILE A 207 8.50 -2.44 8.85
N ARG A 208 8.54 -1.18 8.36
CA ARG A 208 8.70 -0.89 6.92
C ARG A 208 9.95 -1.52 6.33
N ASN A 209 11.10 -1.30 6.99
CA ASN A 209 12.38 -1.83 6.54
C ASN A 209 12.37 -3.37 6.50
N TYR A 210 11.75 -3.99 7.51
CA TYR A 210 11.58 -5.43 7.54
C TYR A 210 10.73 -5.95 6.37
N CYS A 211 9.58 -5.32 6.12
CA CYS A 211 8.68 -5.70 5.04
C CYS A 211 9.32 -5.52 3.66
N ILE A 212 10.01 -4.40 3.43
CA ILE A 212 10.73 -4.14 2.17
C ILE A 212 11.83 -5.16 1.96
N THR A 213 12.68 -5.39 2.99
CA THR A 213 13.84 -6.28 2.89
C THR A 213 13.43 -7.75 2.69
N ASN A 214 12.34 -8.17 3.31
CA ASN A 214 11.87 -9.56 3.29
C ASN A 214 10.69 -9.79 2.33
N ASN A 215 10.38 -8.82 1.48
CA ASN A 215 9.34 -8.92 0.46
C ASN A 215 7.95 -9.25 1.04
N LYS A 216 7.57 -8.56 2.12
CA LYS A 216 6.31 -8.77 2.82
C LYS A 216 5.21 -7.81 2.34
N VAL A 217 3.97 -8.14 2.66
CA VAL A 217 2.83 -7.25 2.44
C VAL A 217 2.68 -6.33 3.65
N LEU A 218 2.65 -5.01 3.42
CA LEU A 218 2.50 -4.00 4.47
C LEU A 218 1.30 -3.10 4.17
N TYR A 219 0.44 -2.93 5.15
CA TYR A 219 -0.54 -1.85 5.21
C TYR A 219 0.02 -0.76 6.14
N ASP A 220 0.46 0.36 5.56
CA ASP A 220 1.15 1.42 6.30
C ASP A 220 0.18 2.43 6.91
N PHE A 221 -0.48 2.00 7.97
CA PHE A 221 -1.50 2.75 8.68
C PHE A 221 -1.01 4.15 9.14
N TYR A 222 0.22 4.22 9.69
CA TYR A 222 0.84 5.48 10.09
C TYR A 222 1.06 6.44 8.92
N ASP A 223 1.52 5.92 7.80
CA ASP A 223 1.80 6.75 6.64
C ASP A 223 0.53 7.42 6.12
N ILE A 224 -0.57 6.65 6.03
CA ILE A 224 -1.88 7.17 5.63
C ILE A 224 -2.34 8.30 6.56
N GLU A 225 -2.11 8.21 7.87
CA GLU A 225 -2.44 9.26 8.85
C GLU A 225 -1.59 10.52 8.71
N CYS A 226 -0.42 10.41 8.08
CA CYS A 226 0.52 11.52 7.93
C CYS A 226 0.29 12.38 6.70
N TYR A 227 -0.69 12.06 5.84
CA TYR A 227 -0.95 12.79 4.61
C TYR A 227 -2.42 13.15 4.45
N ASN A 228 -2.70 14.36 3.97
CA ASN A 228 -4.04 14.71 3.50
C ASN A 228 -4.23 14.23 2.03
N PRO A 229 -5.47 14.25 1.49
CA PRO A 229 -5.72 13.82 0.10
C PRO A 229 -4.95 14.61 -0.97
N ASP A 230 -4.52 15.85 -0.68
CA ASP A 230 -3.71 16.68 -1.59
C ASP A 230 -2.22 16.29 -1.58
N GLY A 231 -1.82 15.28 -0.78
CA GLY A 231 -0.44 14.84 -0.64
C GLY A 231 0.44 15.72 0.23
N SER A 232 -0.16 16.57 1.09
CA SER A 232 0.59 17.36 2.07
C SER A 232 0.97 16.50 3.26
N TYR A 233 2.23 16.56 3.69
CA TYR A 233 2.78 15.77 4.78
C TYR A 233 2.68 16.50 6.14
N PHE A 234 2.26 15.78 7.17
CA PHE A 234 2.08 16.28 8.54
C PHE A 234 2.86 15.50 9.60
N GLY A 235 3.55 14.44 9.24
CA GLY A 235 4.37 13.65 10.17
C GLY A 235 5.49 14.47 10.82
N ASP A 236 6.04 15.46 10.11
CA ASP A 236 7.02 16.43 10.62
C ASP A 236 6.42 17.47 11.58
N LYS A 237 5.09 17.54 11.68
CA LYS A 237 4.35 18.45 12.55
C LYS A 237 3.76 17.77 13.79
N ASN A 238 4.27 16.59 14.14
CA ASN A 238 3.81 15.81 15.29
C ASN A 238 2.31 15.46 15.22
N VAL A 239 1.86 14.99 14.04
CA VAL A 239 0.47 14.56 13.88
C VAL A 239 0.15 13.37 14.78
N ASN A 240 -1.08 13.33 15.31
CA ASN A 240 -1.62 12.23 16.08
C ASN A 240 -2.76 11.50 15.32
N ASP A 241 -3.29 10.46 15.92
CA ASP A 241 -4.39 9.63 15.41
C ASP A 241 -5.69 10.40 15.10
N ASP A 242 -5.98 11.49 15.82
CA ASP A 242 -7.09 12.40 15.55
C ASP A 242 -6.80 13.38 14.40
N CYS A 243 -5.69 13.22 13.69
CA CYS A 243 -5.23 14.12 12.63
C CYS A 243 -4.84 15.52 13.12
N SER A 244 -4.75 15.73 14.44
CA SER A 244 -4.30 16.99 15.03
C SER A 244 -2.77 17.07 14.95
N TYR A 245 -2.27 18.28 14.67
CA TYR A 245 -0.85 18.57 14.63
C TYR A 245 -0.56 19.94 15.28
N THR A 246 0.70 20.30 15.45
CA THR A 246 1.06 21.62 15.97
C THR A 246 0.61 22.72 15.02
N GLY A 247 -0.56 23.30 15.27
CA GLY A 247 -1.13 24.39 14.48
C GLY A 247 -2.53 24.13 13.92
N GLY A 248 -3.03 22.88 13.95
CA GLY A 248 -4.37 22.59 13.44
C GLY A 248 -4.75 21.12 13.47
N ASN A 249 -5.71 20.77 12.62
CA ASN A 249 -6.13 19.40 12.33
C ASN A 249 -6.34 19.27 10.82
N TRP A 250 -5.47 18.52 10.16
CA TRP A 250 -5.46 18.47 8.70
C TRP A 250 -6.74 17.90 8.11
N ALA A 251 -7.38 16.95 8.79
CA ALA A 251 -8.61 16.34 8.27
C ALA A 251 -9.79 17.33 8.36
N ILE A 252 -9.94 18.02 9.50
CA ILE A 252 -10.98 19.07 9.67
C ILE A 252 -10.74 20.22 8.68
N GLU A 253 -9.50 20.66 8.51
CA GLU A 253 -9.14 21.73 7.57
C GLU A 253 -9.52 21.37 6.12
N TRP A 254 -9.24 20.14 5.71
CA TRP A 254 -9.57 19.63 4.39
C TRP A 254 -11.10 19.47 4.24
N GLN A 255 -11.77 18.84 5.20
CA GLN A 255 -13.23 18.65 5.20
C GLN A 255 -13.99 19.98 5.10
N ASN A 256 -13.53 21.06 5.75
CA ASN A 256 -14.15 22.38 5.71
C ASN A 256 -14.11 23.05 4.33
N THR A 257 -13.27 22.59 3.42
CA THR A 257 -13.11 23.11 2.07
C THR A 257 -13.67 22.19 0.99
N HIS A 258 -14.20 21.02 1.38
CA HIS A 258 -14.72 19.99 0.49
C HIS A 258 -16.13 19.57 0.89
N ILE A 259 -16.88 18.97 -0.04
CA ILE A 259 -18.31 18.70 0.13
C ILE A 259 -18.53 17.29 0.69
N GLU A 260 -19.18 17.20 1.87
CA GLU A 260 -19.64 15.92 2.40
C GLU A 260 -20.65 15.26 1.46
N GLY A 261 -20.47 13.97 1.20
CA GLY A 261 -21.28 13.20 0.25
C GLY A 261 -20.79 13.26 -1.19
N GLU A 262 -19.89 14.19 -1.53
CA GLU A 262 -19.24 14.28 -2.85
C GLU A 262 -17.75 13.92 -2.78
N ASP A 263 -17.00 14.57 -1.88
CA ASP A 263 -15.54 14.42 -1.76
C ASP A 263 -15.14 13.48 -0.61
N TRP A 264 -15.96 13.40 0.43
CA TRP A 264 -15.75 12.60 1.63
C TRP A 264 -17.09 12.23 2.27
N TYR A 265 -17.09 11.30 3.21
CA TYR A 265 -18.29 10.86 3.94
C TYR A 265 -18.07 10.80 5.44
N SER A 266 -19.12 11.14 6.19
CA SER A 266 -19.15 11.02 7.63
C SER A 266 -19.22 9.56 8.07
N CYS A 267 -18.43 9.21 9.09
CA CYS A 267 -18.50 7.93 9.80
C CYS A 267 -17.99 8.10 11.24
N SER A 268 -18.47 7.27 12.17
CA SER A 268 -18.08 7.32 13.58
C SER A 268 -16.86 6.45 13.83
N ALA A 269 -15.71 6.84 13.31
CA ALA A 269 -14.46 6.12 13.51
C ALA A 269 -13.86 6.43 14.89
N ALA A 270 -13.34 5.40 15.58
CA ALA A 270 -12.73 5.54 16.89
C ALA A 270 -11.42 6.35 16.80
N HIS A 271 -11.23 7.31 17.70
CA HIS A 271 -10.00 8.09 17.86
C HIS A 271 -9.55 8.91 16.64
N THR A 272 -10.38 9.10 15.63
CA THR A 272 -9.95 9.80 14.41
C THR A 272 -11.07 10.62 13.76
N GLN A 273 -10.70 11.44 12.77
CA GLN A 273 -11.65 12.16 11.93
C GLN A 273 -12.21 11.27 10.82
N PRO A 274 -13.46 11.49 10.37
CA PRO A 274 -14.09 10.71 9.31
C PRO A 274 -13.22 10.56 8.05
N LEU A 275 -12.63 11.65 7.57
CA LEU A 275 -11.78 11.64 6.38
C LEU A 275 -10.61 10.66 6.48
N ASN A 276 -9.97 10.57 7.66
CA ASN A 276 -8.86 9.64 7.86
C ASN A 276 -9.33 8.17 7.76
N ALA A 277 -10.52 7.86 8.30
CA ALA A 277 -11.13 6.55 8.13
C ALA A 277 -11.53 6.27 6.66
N ASN A 278 -11.95 7.30 5.93
CA ASN A 278 -12.22 7.17 4.48
C ASN A 278 -10.94 6.76 3.73
N LEU A 279 -9.81 7.44 3.97
CA LEU A 279 -8.53 7.13 3.33
C LEU A 279 -8.06 5.71 3.67
N LYS A 280 -8.23 5.26 4.90
CA LYS A 280 -7.94 3.88 5.31
C LYS A 280 -8.81 2.86 4.60
N ALA A 281 -10.09 3.15 4.42
CA ALA A 281 -10.99 2.28 3.65
C ALA A 281 -10.58 2.19 2.17
N TYR A 282 -10.18 3.31 1.57
CA TYR A 282 -9.69 3.34 0.19
C TYR A 282 -8.41 2.50 0.05
N ALA A 283 -7.46 2.69 0.94
CA ALA A 283 -6.22 1.91 0.99
C ALA A 283 -6.49 0.41 1.26
N ALA A 284 -7.51 0.06 2.06
CA ALA A 284 -7.89 -1.33 2.29
C ALA A 284 -8.39 -1.99 0.99
N TRP A 285 -9.25 -1.33 0.21
CA TRP A 285 -9.69 -1.86 -1.08
C TRP A 285 -8.56 -1.95 -2.10
N TRP A 286 -7.58 -1.06 -2.05
CA TRP A 286 -6.34 -1.21 -2.80
C TRP A 286 -5.59 -2.48 -2.38
N LEU A 287 -5.43 -2.69 -1.07
CA LEU A 287 -4.79 -3.91 -0.55
C LEU A 287 -5.50 -5.17 -1.04
N TRP A 288 -6.83 -5.22 -0.89
CA TRP A 288 -7.62 -6.38 -1.31
C TRP A 288 -7.48 -6.63 -2.82
N ALA A 289 -7.56 -5.61 -3.63
CA ALA A 289 -7.36 -5.71 -5.08
C ALA A 289 -5.94 -6.23 -5.41
N ARG A 290 -4.89 -5.71 -4.74
CA ARG A 290 -3.50 -6.16 -4.90
C ARG A 290 -3.33 -7.64 -4.53
N LEU A 291 -3.89 -8.06 -3.41
CA LEU A 291 -3.83 -9.45 -2.94
C LEU A 291 -4.59 -10.40 -3.86
N ALA A 292 -5.65 -9.94 -4.51
CA ALA A 292 -6.40 -10.69 -5.51
C ALA A 292 -5.71 -10.74 -6.88
N GLY A 293 -4.57 -10.05 -7.06
CA GLY A 293 -3.77 -10.13 -8.28
C GLY A 293 -3.85 -8.89 -9.19
N TRP A 294 -4.59 -7.85 -8.81
CA TRP A 294 -4.54 -6.59 -9.53
C TRP A 294 -3.16 -5.93 -9.40
N ASP A 295 -2.59 -5.53 -10.52
CA ASP A 295 -1.35 -4.77 -10.57
C ASP A 295 -1.60 -3.41 -11.22
N PRO A 296 -1.63 -2.30 -10.46
CA PRO A 296 -1.86 -0.98 -11.02
C PRO A 296 -0.83 -0.61 -12.09
N VAL A 297 0.37 -1.19 -12.04
CA VAL A 297 1.42 -0.96 -13.04
C VAL A 297 1.10 -1.62 -14.38
N THR A 298 0.42 -2.77 -14.38
CA THR A 298 0.01 -3.44 -15.63
C THR A 298 -1.28 -2.84 -16.20
N ASP A 299 -2.18 -2.35 -15.33
CA ASP A 299 -3.41 -1.68 -15.75
C ASP A 299 -3.18 -0.21 -16.18
N ILE A 300 -2.14 0.46 -15.69
CA ILE A 300 -1.71 1.79 -16.16
C ILE A 300 -1.39 1.81 -17.67
N LYS A 301 -1.19 0.65 -18.30
CA LYS A 301 -1.16 0.60 -19.78
C LYS A 301 -2.45 1.10 -20.45
N ASN A 302 -3.55 1.23 -19.70
CA ASN A 302 -4.81 1.82 -20.17
C ASN A 302 -5.02 3.30 -19.72
N PHE A 303 -4.18 3.81 -18.81
CA PHE A 303 -4.14 5.24 -18.42
C PHE A 303 -3.22 6.08 -19.34
N GLN A 304 -3.00 5.65 -20.56
CA GLN A 304 -2.48 6.57 -21.55
C GLN A 304 -3.62 7.54 -21.91
N ASN A 305 -3.75 8.62 -21.14
CA ASN A 305 -4.43 9.79 -21.65
C ASN A 305 -3.57 10.29 -22.83
N PRO A 306 -4.01 10.08 -24.07
CA PRO A 306 -3.22 10.51 -25.22
C PRO A 306 -3.04 12.02 -25.27
N ASN A 307 -3.76 12.75 -24.40
CA ASN A 307 -3.70 14.20 -24.30
C ASN A 307 -3.75 14.66 -22.83
N PRO A 308 -2.67 14.54 -22.04
CA PRO A 308 -2.58 15.18 -20.73
C PRO A 308 -2.80 16.67 -20.88
N THR A 309 -3.49 17.30 -19.93
CA THR A 309 -3.82 18.73 -20.00
C THR A 309 -2.73 19.61 -19.38
N GLU A 310 -1.81 19.03 -18.59
CA GLU A 310 -0.74 19.74 -17.89
C GLU A 310 0.55 18.92 -17.79
N PHE A 311 1.68 19.59 -17.60
CA PHE A 311 2.91 18.95 -17.17
C PHE A 311 2.79 18.56 -15.69
N LYS A 312 3.10 17.31 -15.39
CA LYS A 312 3.05 16.80 -14.02
C LYS A 312 4.15 15.78 -13.78
N LEU A 313 4.78 15.88 -12.61
CA LEU A 313 5.73 14.88 -12.11
C LEU A 313 5.07 14.18 -10.93
N TYR A 314 4.92 12.86 -11.01
CA TYR A 314 4.31 12.08 -9.95
C TYR A 314 5.33 11.65 -8.90
N PRO A 315 4.90 11.25 -7.69
CA PRO A 315 5.75 10.57 -6.73
C PRO A 315 6.39 9.34 -7.37
N ASN A 316 7.66 9.07 -7.04
CA ASN A 316 8.28 7.82 -7.43
C ASN A 316 7.74 6.67 -6.58
N TYR A 317 7.63 5.50 -7.17
CA TYR A 317 7.17 4.32 -6.47
C TYR A 317 8.06 3.09 -6.79
N PRO A 318 8.45 2.34 -5.74
CA PRO A 318 8.26 2.59 -4.32
C PRO A 318 9.10 3.78 -3.82
N ASN A 319 8.69 4.40 -2.69
CA ASN A 319 9.47 5.40 -1.96
C ASN A 319 9.16 5.29 -0.45
N PRO A 320 10.10 4.86 0.42
CA PRO A 320 11.50 4.52 0.11
C PRO A 320 11.67 3.35 -0.86
N PHE A 321 12.83 3.26 -1.53
CA PHE A 321 13.10 2.23 -2.54
C PHE A 321 14.45 1.53 -2.35
N ASN A 322 14.57 0.28 -2.88
CA ASN A 322 15.80 -0.54 -2.81
C ASN A 322 15.90 -1.52 -3.99
N PRO A 323 16.87 -1.44 -4.87
CA PRO A 323 17.54 -0.23 -5.32
C PRO A 323 16.81 0.44 -6.50
N ILE A 324 15.61 -0.06 -6.89
CA ILE A 324 14.86 0.36 -8.09
C ILE A 324 13.59 1.09 -7.68
N THR A 325 13.27 2.17 -8.38
CA THR A 325 12.00 2.88 -8.28
C THR A 325 11.57 3.37 -9.65
N SER A 326 10.26 3.51 -9.87
CA SER A 326 9.68 4.08 -11.08
C SER A 326 9.29 5.53 -10.86
N ILE A 327 9.51 6.37 -11.84
CA ILE A 327 9.13 7.78 -11.87
C ILE A 327 8.20 7.99 -13.05
N GLU A 328 7.01 8.51 -12.77
CA GLU A 328 6.01 8.81 -13.77
C GLU A 328 5.87 10.31 -13.99
N TYR A 329 5.50 10.73 -15.21
CA TYR A 329 5.26 12.13 -15.54
C TYR A 329 4.39 12.27 -16.79
N SER A 330 3.67 13.41 -16.87
CA SER A 330 2.78 13.75 -17.97
C SER A 330 3.31 14.93 -18.79
N ILE A 331 3.13 14.89 -20.11
CA ILE A 331 3.53 15.91 -21.07
C ILE A 331 2.29 16.31 -21.91
N PRO A 332 1.74 17.54 -21.78
CA PRO A 332 0.53 17.96 -22.49
C PRO A 332 0.74 18.32 -23.97
N SER A 333 1.97 18.57 -24.38
CA SER A 333 2.34 18.87 -25.77
C SER A 333 3.79 18.50 -26.03
N GLU A 334 4.10 18.18 -27.28
CA GLU A 334 5.47 17.84 -27.70
C GLU A 334 6.48 18.87 -27.17
N SER A 335 7.48 18.41 -26.43
CA SER A 335 8.51 19.25 -25.82
C SER A 335 9.83 18.51 -25.59
N PHE A 336 10.92 19.28 -25.49
CA PHE A 336 12.19 18.76 -25.02
C PHE A 336 12.13 18.62 -23.49
N VAL A 337 12.30 17.41 -22.98
CA VAL A 337 12.13 17.04 -21.59
C VAL A 337 13.44 16.55 -21.00
N GLN A 338 13.73 17.00 -19.79
CA GLN A 338 14.83 16.49 -18.98
C GLN A 338 14.28 15.97 -17.65
N LEU A 339 14.59 14.72 -17.32
CA LEU A 339 14.38 14.12 -16.00
C LEU A 339 15.73 13.72 -15.42
N LYS A 340 16.12 14.36 -14.33
CA LYS A 340 17.44 14.20 -13.72
C LYS A 340 17.35 13.96 -12.23
N VAL A 341 18.32 13.21 -11.69
CA VAL A 341 18.42 12.88 -10.27
C VAL A 341 19.62 13.60 -9.65
N TYR A 342 19.41 14.12 -8.44
CA TYR A 342 20.41 14.89 -7.69
C TYR A 342 20.54 14.33 -6.26
N ASN A 343 21.72 14.43 -5.68
CA ASN A 343 21.91 14.18 -4.25
C ASN A 343 21.58 15.43 -3.41
N THR A 344 21.71 15.32 -2.08
CA THR A 344 21.37 16.40 -1.12
C THR A 344 22.21 17.67 -1.25
N ILE A 345 23.39 17.60 -1.88
CA ILE A 345 24.24 18.78 -2.16
C ILE A 345 23.99 19.36 -3.56
N GLY A 346 22.95 18.88 -4.27
CA GLY A 346 22.59 19.37 -5.61
C GLY A 346 23.48 18.85 -6.75
N LYS A 347 24.35 17.86 -6.52
CA LYS A 347 25.13 17.23 -7.56
C LYS A 347 24.25 16.26 -8.35
N GLU A 348 24.24 16.38 -9.68
CA GLU A 348 23.59 15.42 -10.57
C GLU A 348 24.25 14.03 -10.42
N VAL A 349 23.42 13.01 -10.18
CA VAL A 349 23.87 11.60 -10.03
C VAL A 349 23.33 10.71 -11.15
N ALA A 350 22.26 11.13 -11.84
CA ALA A 350 21.77 10.45 -13.04
C ALA A 350 20.97 11.41 -13.94
N THR A 351 21.01 11.16 -15.23
CA THR A 351 20.07 11.70 -16.23
C THR A 351 19.24 10.54 -16.75
N LEU A 352 17.92 10.57 -16.46
CA LEU A 352 16.99 9.49 -16.83
C LEU A 352 16.36 9.76 -18.20
N VAL A 353 16.05 11.03 -18.50
CA VAL A 353 15.49 11.48 -19.78
C VAL A 353 16.17 12.77 -20.20
N ASN A 354 16.50 12.90 -21.48
CA ASN A 354 17.07 14.10 -22.08
C ASN A 354 16.79 14.10 -23.58
N GLU A 355 15.51 14.21 -23.95
CA GLU A 355 15.09 14.07 -25.35
C GLU A 355 13.81 14.85 -25.63
N LYS A 356 13.42 14.90 -26.91
CA LYS A 356 12.14 15.43 -27.37
C LYS A 356 11.10 14.32 -27.29
N GLN A 357 10.01 14.57 -26.57
CA GLN A 357 8.90 13.63 -26.37
C GLN A 357 7.57 14.25 -26.81
N ALA A 358 6.68 13.41 -27.36
CA ALA A 358 5.33 13.79 -27.74
C ALA A 358 4.44 14.06 -26.51
N ALA A 359 3.21 14.55 -26.72
CA ALA A 359 2.21 14.55 -25.65
C ALA A 359 1.91 13.13 -25.19
N GLY A 360 1.79 12.90 -23.88
CA GLY A 360 1.52 11.58 -23.31
C GLY A 360 2.00 11.44 -21.87
N ASP A 361 1.68 10.31 -21.29
CA ASP A 361 2.18 9.89 -19.98
C ASP A 361 3.39 8.96 -20.17
N TYR A 362 4.39 9.14 -19.32
CA TYR A 362 5.68 8.45 -19.41
C TYR A 362 6.05 7.86 -18.08
N ARG A 363 6.76 6.73 -18.13
CA ARG A 363 7.34 6.06 -16.98
C ARG A 363 8.79 5.71 -17.24
N VAL A 364 9.67 5.95 -16.25
CA VAL A 364 11.08 5.63 -16.30
C VAL A 364 11.51 4.96 -15.00
N ASP A 365 12.16 3.81 -15.11
CA ASP A 365 12.73 3.12 -13.95
C ASP A 365 14.13 3.69 -13.65
N PHE A 366 14.36 3.95 -12.36
CA PHE A 366 15.64 4.40 -11.84
C PHE A 366 16.27 3.32 -10.97
N ASN A 367 17.42 2.81 -11.38
CA ASN A 367 18.21 1.87 -10.59
C ASN A 367 19.37 2.62 -9.90
N ALA A 368 19.31 2.67 -8.57
CA ALA A 368 20.28 3.33 -7.71
C ALA A 368 21.26 2.34 -7.03
N ALA A 369 21.49 1.14 -7.62
CA ALA A 369 22.35 0.11 -7.03
C ALA A 369 23.77 0.61 -6.69
N GLU A 370 24.29 1.57 -7.44
CA GLU A 370 25.63 2.15 -7.24
C GLU A 370 25.65 3.36 -6.28
N LEU A 371 24.48 3.82 -5.80
CA LEU A 371 24.38 4.99 -4.94
C LEU A 371 24.28 4.58 -3.46
N PRO A 372 24.80 5.35 -2.51
CA PRO A 372 24.62 5.10 -1.07
C PRO A 372 23.19 5.36 -0.63
N SER A 373 22.74 4.69 0.45
CA SER A 373 21.46 5.00 1.12
C SER A 373 21.39 6.47 1.49
N GLY A 374 20.20 7.09 1.33
CA GLY A 374 20.01 8.50 1.63
C GLY A 374 18.91 9.15 0.81
N SER A 375 18.73 10.46 1.03
CA SER A 375 17.76 11.28 0.29
C SER A 375 18.33 11.73 -1.05
N TYR A 376 17.50 11.65 -2.07
CA TYR A 376 17.77 12.13 -3.43
C TYR A 376 16.60 12.98 -3.90
N PHE A 377 16.84 13.79 -4.94
CA PHE A 377 15.80 14.62 -5.56
C PHE A 377 15.78 14.31 -7.04
N TYR A 378 14.61 14.15 -7.62
CA TYR A 378 14.46 14.07 -9.06
C TYR A 378 13.68 15.27 -9.57
N LYS A 379 14.12 15.78 -10.71
CA LYS A 379 13.60 17.01 -11.30
C LYS A 379 13.22 16.79 -12.75
N LEU A 380 11.94 17.02 -13.05
CA LEU A 380 11.40 17.12 -14.39
C LEU A 380 11.44 18.59 -14.83
N GLN A 381 11.98 18.87 -15.99
CA GLN A 381 12.00 20.23 -16.54
C GLN A 381 11.88 20.25 -18.06
N ASN A 382 11.27 21.31 -18.58
CA ASN A 382 11.34 21.76 -19.96
C ASN A 382 11.56 23.28 -19.99
N SER A 383 11.35 23.92 -21.15
CA SER A 383 11.55 25.38 -21.31
C SER A 383 10.63 26.26 -20.45
N LYS A 384 9.49 25.74 -19.95
CA LYS A 384 8.44 26.50 -19.25
C LYS A 384 8.04 25.91 -17.92
N PHE A 385 8.41 24.66 -17.65
CA PHE A 385 7.99 23.91 -16.46
C PHE A 385 9.19 23.33 -15.73
N THR A 386 9.13 23.35 -14.39
CA THR A 386 10.09 22.68 -13.52
C THR A 386 9.36 22.19 -12.29
N GLN A 387 9.46 20.91 -12.01
CA GLN A 387 8.97 20.32 -10.77
C GLN A 387 10.04 19.38 -10.19
N THR A 388 10.19 19.41 -8.87
CA THR A 388 11.17 18.58 -8.14
C THR A 388 10.46 17.81 -7.05
N ARG A 389 10.83 16.54 -6.87
CA ARG A 389 10.35 15.69 -5.78
C ARG A 389 11.52 15.02 -5.08
N LYS A 390 11.28 14.62 -3.82
CA LYS A 390 12.24 13.88 -2.97
C LYS A 390 11.96 12.38 -3.07
N MET A 391 13.01 11.57 -3.04
CA MET A 391 12.96 10.13 -2.90
C MET A 391 14.02 9.64 -1.90
N ILE A 392 13.78 8.49 -1.28
CA ILE A 392 14.64 7.91 -0.25
C ILE A 392 15.10 6.54 -0.70
N LEU A 393 16.42 6.37 -0.85
CA LEU A 393 17.06 5.08 -1.13
C LEU A 393 17.45 4.42 0.19
N LEU A 394 16.97 3.21 0.41
CA LEU A 394 17.35 2.34 1.52
C LEU A 394 18.09 1.10 0.95
N LYS A 395 19.26 0.80 1.51
CA LYS A 395 20.00 -0.45 1.21
C LYS A 395 20.22 -1.22 2.48
#